data_0650ee22f6ef1b41746fa19e32057bd0
#
_entry.id   0650ee22f6ef1b41746fa19e32057bd0
#
_cell.length_a   1.000
_cell.length_b   1.000
_cell.length_c   1.000
_cell.angle_alpha   90.00
_cell.angle_beta   90.00
_cell.angle_gamma   90.00
#
_symmetry.space_group_name_H-M   'P 1'
#
loop_
_entity.id
_entity.type
_entity.pdbx_description
1 polymer ?
#
loop_
_entity_poly.entity_id
_entity_poly.type
_entity_poly.pdbx_seq_one_letter_code
_entity_poly.pdbx_strand_id
1 'polypeptide(L)'
;MSKKNLETICVHGGWKPSKGEPQQLPIYQSTTFKYDTSEQMARLFDLKDAGYFYTRLANPTNDMVAKKIAALEGGVGAVLTSSGQAANFYAVFNICEAGDHFITSNTIYGGTFNLFGVTMKKLGIECTFVDPEWDDERIEKEFRPNTKCFFGETISNPGGNVFDIERFAKMAHKHGVPLIVDNTFATPINCRPFEWGCDIVTHSTTKYMDGHATQVGGCVVDSGNFDWDAYTEKFPGLTTPDESYHGLTYTKAFGKLAYSTKLVSQLMRDLGSIPAPQNSFLLNLGLETLHLRMRQHCANAQKVAEWLEKNPKVGWVNYCGLPGNKYYELGQKYLPNGSCGVIAFGLKGSREEAIKFMDNLDFISIVTHVADARTCVLHPASHTHRQLSDEQLREAGVAPDLVRLSVGIENAEDIIADLEQAMAKM
;
A
#
# COMPACT_ATOMS: atom_id res chain seq x y z
N MET A 1 -2.57 19.41 21.10
CA MET A 1 -3.69 18.46 21.31
C MET A 1 -3.11 17.15 21.77
N SER A 2 -3.74 16.43 22.72
CA SER A 2 -3.29 15.10 23.14
C SER A 2 -3.30 14.16 21.94
N LYS A 3 -2.26 13.32 21.79
CA LYS A 3 -2.16 12.30 20.73
C LYS A 3 -3.36 11.36 20.90
N LYS A 4 -4.24 11.31 19.88
CA LYS A 4 -5.41 10.41 19.89
C LYS A 4 -4.98 9.00 19.48
N ASN A 5 -5.66 7.99 20.02
CA ASN A 5 -5.48 6.60 19.61
C ASN A 5 -6.07 6.35 18.22
N LEU A 6 -5.59 5.30 17.55
CA LEU A 6 -5.96 4.97 16.18
C LEU A 6 -7.47 4.79 15.99
N GLU A 7 -8.15 4.13 16.93
CA GLU A 7 -9.59 3.94 16.89
C GLU A 7 -10.35 5.26 16.82
N THR A 8 -9.91 6.23 17.61
CA THR A 8 -10.50 7.58 17.58
C THR A 8 -10.19 8.30 16.28
N ILE A 9 -8.98 8.11 15.72
CA ILE A 9 -8.61 8.70 14.43
C ILE A 9 -9.42 8.07 13.29
N CYS A 10 -9.65 6.76 13.29
CA CYS A 10 -10.53 6.09 12.33
C CYS A 10 -11.89 6.79 12.21
N VAL A 11 -12.51 7.10 13.34
CA VAL A 11 -13.86 7.70 13.37
C VAL A 11 -13.83 9.21 13.14
N HIS A 12 -12.91 9.93 13.81
CA HIS A 12 -12.93 11.40 13.88
C HIS A 12 -11.81 12.10 13.09
N GLY A 13 -10.92 11.36 12.43
CA GLY A 13 -9.84 11.95 11.64
C GLY A 13 -10.34 12.65 10.37
N GLY A 14 -9.64 13.70 9.96
CA GLY A 14 -9.92 14.43 8.72
C GLY A 14 -11.07 15.42 8.82
N TRP A 15 -12.31 14.96 8.92
CA TRP A 15 -13.49 15.83 8.98
C TRP A 15 -13.78 16.29 10.41
N LYS A 16 -14.02 17.59 10.58
CA LYS A 16 -14.43 18.25 11.83
C LYS A 16 -15.55 19.22 11.51
N PRO A 17 -16.81 18.83 11.71
CA PRO A 17 -17.93 19.72 11.43
C PRO A 17 -17.95 20.90 12.40
N SER A 18 -18.26 22.09 11.89
CA SER A 18 -18.63 23.26 12.65
C SER A 18 -20.11 23.24 12.99
N LYS A 19 -20.55 24.25 13.78
CA LYS A 19 -21.98 24.34 14.15
C LYS A 19 -22.86 24.50 12.87
N GLY A 20 -23.79 23.57 12.71
CA GLY A 20 -24.73 23.56 11.56
C GLY A 20 -24.20 22.83 10.31
N GLU A 21 -22.94 22.33 10.34
CA GLU A 21 -22.44 21.48 9.26
C GLU A 21 -22.85 20.01 9.45
N PRO A 22 -22.89 19.22 8.36
CA PRO A 22 -23.20 17.80 8.43
C PRO A 22 -22.23 17.05 9.35
N GLN A 23 -22.75 16.11 10.15
CA GLN A 23 -21.91 15.23 10.96
C GLN A 23 -21.01 14.34 10.08
N GLN A 24 -21.57 13.82 8.97
CA GLN A 24 -20.80 13.02 8.01
C GLN A 24 -20.12 13.92 6.98
N LEU A 25 -18.95 13.49 6.50
CA LEU A 25 -18.17 14.15 5.46
C LEU A 25 -19.03 14.42 4.21
N PRO A 26 -19.18 15.69 3.75
CA PRO A 26 -19.91 16.02 2.53
C PRO A 26 -19.18 15.53 1.27
N ILE A 27 -19.93 15.19 0.24
CA ILE A 27 -19.39 14.88 -1.10
C ILE A 27 -19.39 16.19 -1.93
N TYR A 28 -18.22 16.74 -2.20
CA TYR A 28 -18.05 17.89 -3.07
C TYR A 28 -17.92 17.46 -4.53
N GLN A 29 -19.04 17.21 -5.18
CA GLN A 29 -19.10 16.79 -6.59
C GLN A 29 -19.04 18.01 -7.51
N SER A 30 -17.87 18.63 -7.62
CA SER A 30 -17.64 19.81 -8.46
C SER A 30 -16.31 19.70 -9.17
N THR A 31 -16.23 20.18 -10.42
CA THR A 31 -14.98 20.27 -11.19
C THR A 31 -14.14 21.45 -10.72
N THR A 32 -14.78 22.61 -10.47
CA THR A 32 -14.13 23.90 -10.17
C THR A 32 -14.81 24.58 -8.98
N PHE A 33 -14.14 25.59 -8.47
CA PHE A 33 -14.62 26.38 -7.33
C PHE A 33 -14.62 27.86 -7.70
N LYS A 34 -15.50 28.66 -7.08
CA LYS A 34 -15.65 30.10 -7.32
C LYS A 34 -14.61 30.89 -6.53
N TYR A 35 -14.13 31.99 -7.12
CA TYR A 35 -13.26 32.99 -6.49
C TYR A 35 -13.96 34.33 -6.44
N ASP A 36 -13.53 35.16 -5.51
CA ASP A 36 -14.05 36.54 -5.40
C ASP A 36 -13.28 37.51 -6.30
N THR A 37 -12.00 37.26 -6.56
CA THR A 37 -11.15 38.11 -7.39
C THR A 37 -10.22 37.29 -8.28
N SER A 38 -9.79 37.89 -9.43
CA SER A 38 -8.77 37.29 -10.31
C SER A 38 -7.42 37.15 -9.61
N GLU A 39 -7.10 38.07 -8.68
CA GLU A 39 -5.86 38.02 -7.91
C GLU A 39 -5.85 36.81 -6.96
N GLN A 40 -6.96 36.54 -6.27
CA GLN A 40 -7.09 35.32 -5.43
C GLN A 40 -6.85 34.07 -6.25
N MET A 41 -7.42 33.97 -7.44
CA MET A 41 -7.22 32.84 -8.35
C MET A 41 -5.73 32.72 -8.74
N ALA A 42 -5.08 33.82 -9.14
CA ALA A 42 -3.67 33.82 -9.52
C ALA A 42 -2.77 33.32 -8.37
N ARG A 43 -3.01 33.76 -7.14
CA ARG A 43 -2.24 33.34 -5.96
C ARG A 43 -2.37 31.85 -5.64
N LEU A 44 -3.55 31.26 -5.88
CA LEU A 44 -3.74 29.80 -5.75
C LEU A 44 -2.93 29.03 -6.80
N PHE A 45 -2.93 29.48 -8.07
CA PHE A 45 -2.14 28.90 -9.13
C PHE A 45 -0.63 29.01 -8.89
N ASP A 46 -0.19 30.11 -8.28
CA ASP A 46 1.21 30.34 -7.88
C ASP A 46 1.62 29.58 -6.60
N LEU A 47 0.74 28.76 -6.02
CA LEU A 47 0.94 28.07 -4.74
C LEU A 47 1.24 29.02 -3.55
N LYS A 48 0.84 30.29 -3.64
CA LYS A 48 1.02 31.31 -2.60
C LYS A 48 -0.06 31.26 -1.54
N ASP A 49 -1.24 30.75 -1.89
CA ASP A 49 -2.38 30.56 -1.00
C ASP A 49 -2.84 29.10 -1.02
N ALA A 50 -3.39 28.63 0.10
CA ALA A 50 -4.06 27.35 0.18
C ALA A 50 -5.54 27.49 -0.21
N GLY A 51 -6.08 26.53 -0.97
CA GLY A 51 -7.48 26.55 -1.36
C GLY A 51 -7.81 25.55 -2.47
N TYR A 52 -9.06 25.59 -2.90
CA TYR A 52 -9.58 24.70 -3.95
C TYR A 52 -9.88 25.51 -5.20
N PHE A 53 -9.42 25.05 -6.36
CA PHE A 53 -9.71 25.68 -7.64
C PHE A 53 -10.11 24.68 -8.73
N TYR A 54 -9.54 23.49 -8.70
CA TYR A 54 -9.85 22.43 -9.65
C TYR A 54 -9.69 21.05 -9.01
N THR A 55 -10.72 20.22 -9.09
CA THR A 55 -10.79 18.93 -8.37
C THR A 55 -9.64 17.97 -8.71
N ARG A 56 -9.03 18.04 -9.91
CA ARG A 56 -7.86 17.23 -10.25
C ARG A 56 -6.67 17.48 -9.33
N LEU A 57 -6.51 18.70 -8.81
CA LEU A 57 -5.42 19.05 -7.89
C LEU A 57 -5.85 18.90 -6.43
N ALA A 58 -7.03 19.39 -6.11
CA ALA A 58 -7.55 19.36 -4.74
C ALA A 58 -9.07 19.37 -4.71
N ASN A 59 -9.66 18.57 -3.83
CA ASN A 59 -11.08 18.48 -3.57
C ASN A 59 -11.34 18.34 -2.07
N PRO A 60 -12.28 19.08 -1.46
CA PRO A 60 -12.50 19.02 -0.02
C PRO A 60 -12.75 17.61 0.52
N THR A 61 -13.54 16.77 -0.19
CA THR A 61 -13.81 15.39 0.22
C THR A 61 -12.53 14.55 0.20
N ASN A 62 -11.76 14.62 -0.89
CA ASN A 62 -10.52 13.86 -1.04
C ASN A 62 -9.49 14.26 0.02
N ASP A 63 -9.34 15.57 0.27
CA ASP A 63 -8.37 16.09 1.22
C ASP A 63 -8.69 15.70 2.67
N MET A 64 -9.98 15.65 3.04
CA MET A 64 -10.37 15.22 4.39
C MET A 64 -10.05 13.75 4.63
N VAL A 65 -10.26 12.90 3.62
CA VAL A 65 -9.91 11.48 3.69
C VAL A 65 -8.39 11.29 3.67
N ALA A 66 -7.66 12.02 2.84
CA ALA A 66 -6.21 12.03 2.84
C ALA A 66 -5.63 12.42 4.22
N LYS A 67 -6.16 13.49 4.85
CA LYS A 67 -5.79 13.90 6.21
C LYS A 67 -6.05 12.82 7.25
N LYS A 68 -7.15 12.05 7.12
CA LYS A 68 -7.44 10.91 8.00
C LYS A 68 -6.37 9.83 7.85
N ILE A 69 -6.01 9.45 6.62
CA ILE A 69 -4.98 8.42 6.37
C ILE A 69 -3.61 8.90 6.84
N ALA A 70 -3.23 10.16 6.57
CA ALA A 70 -1.99 10.73 7.09
C ALA A 70 -1.92 10.65 8.63
N ALA A 71 -3.01 10.98 9.32
CA ALA A 71 -3.09 10.90 10.78
C ALA A 71 -3.01 9.44 11.30
N LEU A 72 -3.58 8.48 10.59
CA LEU A 72 -3.50 7.05 10.92
C LEU A 72 -2.07 6.53 10.79
N GLU A 73 -1.38 6.84 9.71
CA GLU A 73 0.03 6.46 9.51
C GLU A 73 1.00 7.29 10.38
N GLY A 74 0.60 8.48 10.80
CA GLY A 74 1.46 9.42 11.55
C GLY A 74 2.32 10.28 10.63
N GLY A 75 1.94 10.43 9.37
CA GLY A 75 2.58 11.30 8.38
C GLY A 75 2.17 12.76 8.49
N VAL A 76 2.91 13.63 7.81
CA VAL A 76 2.63 15.08 7.73
C VAL A 76 1.62 15.42 6.64
N GLY A 77 1.51 14.58 5.60
CA GLY A 77 0.61 14.77 4.48
C GLY A 77 0.30 13.45 3.76
N ALA A 78 -0.80 13.42 3.03
CA ALA A 78 -1.15 12.31 2.17
C ALA A 78 -1.85 12.80 0.90
N VAL A 79 -1.74 12.04 -0.18
CA VAL A 79 -2.35 12.30 -1.48
C VAL A 79 -3.10 11.06 -1.93
N LEU A 80 -4.41 11.19 -2.17
CA LEU A 80 -5.21 10.10 -2.72
C LEU A 80 -4.99 9.96 -4.22
N THR A 81 -4.96 8.73 -4.70
CA THR A 81 -4.84 8.37 -6.12
C THR A 81 -5.97 7.44 -6.56
N SER A 82 -6.17 7.31 -7.86
CA SER A 82 -7.23 6.47 -8.43
C SER A 82 -7.00 4.95 -8.28
N SER A 83 -5.79 4.55 -7.87
CA SER A 83 -5.44 3.14 -7.63
C SER A 83 -4.14 3.03 -6.81
N GLY A 84 -3.91 1.86 -6.19
CA GLY A 84 -2.63 1.55 -5.55
C GLY A 84 -1.45 1.57 -6.53
N GLN A 85 -1.66 1.14 -7.78
CA GLN A 85 -0.63 1.23 -8.82
C GLN A 85 -0.25 2.67 -9.16
N ALA A 86 -1.22 3.58 -9.20
CA ALA A 86 -0.93 5.00 -9.36
C ALA A 86 -0.17 5.56 -8.14
N ALA A 87 -0.50 5.09 -6.93
CA ALA A 87 0.25 5.47 -5.72
C ALA A 87 1.71 5.02 -5.79
N ASN A 88 1.97 3.76 -6.14
CA ASN A 88 3.33 3.21 -6.26
C ASN A 88 4.11 3.90 -7.39
N PHE A 89 3.46 4.14 -8.54
CA PHE A 89 4.06 4.88 -9.64
C PHE A 89 4.44 6.30 -9.21
N TYR A 90 3.52 7.05 -8.62
CA TYR A 90 3.77 8.43 -8.22
C TYR A 90 4.79 8.54 -7.09
N ALA A 91 4.80 7.59 -6.15
CA ALA A 91 5.77 7.60 -5.07
C ALA A 91 7.21 7.53 -5.58
N VAL A 92 7.48 6.71 -6.58
CA VAL A 92 8.80 6.58 -7.19
C VAL A 92 9.05 7.68 -8.22
N PHE A 93 8.11 7.96 -9.12
CA PHE A 93 8.27 8.91 -10.20
C PHE A 93 8.40 10.36 -9.73
N ASN A 94 7.92 10.68 -8.53
CA ASN A 94 8.07 12.01 -7.92
C ASN A 94 9.53 12.40 -7.65
N ILE A 95 10.42 11.41 -7.55
CA ILE A 95 11.85 11.59 -7.22
C ILE A 95 12.80 10.93 -8.20
N CYS A 96 12.29 10.23 -9.22
CA CYS A 96 13.06 9.62 -10.29
C CYS A 96 12.77 10.30 -11.62
N GLU A 97 13.80 10.45 -12.44
CA GLU A 97 13.74 10.96 -13.81
C GLU A 97 14.40 9.96 -14.77
N ALA A 98 14.33 10.23 -16.08
CA ALA A 98 15.02 9.41 -17.08
C ALA A 98 16.53 9.37 -16.80
N GLY A 99 17.11 8.18 -16.75
CA GLY A 99 18.49 7.94 -16.38
C GLY A 99 18.71 7.60 -14.89
N ASP A 100 17.66 7.69 -14.06
CA ASP A 100 17.73 7.31 -12.66
C ASP A 100 17.52 5.82 -12.44
N HIS A 101 17.88 5.39 -11.24
CA HIS A 101 17.79 4.02 -10.78
C HIS A 101 17.11 3.96 -9.40
N PHE A 102 16.43 2.87 -9.11
CA PHE A 102 15.97 2.54 -7.77
C PHE A 102 16.06 1.04 -7.50
N ILE A 103 16.03 0.66 -6.23
CA ILE A 103 16.08 -0.72 -5.79
C ILE A 103 14.71 -1.10 -5.22
N THR A 104 14.28 -2.33 -5.45
CA THR A 104 13.06 -2.87 -4.85
C THR A 104 13.24 -4.32 -4.41
N SER A 105 12.49 -4.74 -3.37
CA SER A 105 12.34 -6.16 -3.08
C SER A 105 11.71 -6.90 -4.25
N ASN A 106 12.15 -8.13 -4.53
CA ASN A 106 11.53 -9.00 -5.52
C ASN A 106 10.23 -9.65 -5.02
N THR A 107 9.91 -9.54 -3.72
CA THR A 107 8.72 -10.14 -3.09
C THR A 107 7.52 -9.20 -3.04
N ILE A 108 7.47 -8.17 -3.89
CA ILE A 108 6.35 -7.24 -4.00
C ILE A 108 5.21 -7.79 -4.87
N TYR A 109 4.05 -7.14 -4.81
CA TYR A 109 2.89 -7.46 -5.64
C TYR A 109 3.24 -7.54 -7.14
N GLY A 110 2.79 -8.59 -7.82
CA GLY A 110 3.15 -8.86 -9.22
C GLY A 110 2.81 -7.73 -10.20
N GLY A 111 1.74 -6.96 -9.94
CA GLY A 111 1.43 -5.75 -10.73
C GLY A 111 2.49 -4.66 -10.55
N THR A 112 2.98 -4.46 -9.33
CA THR A 112 4.06 -3.50 -9.03
C THR A 112 5.40 -3.98 -9.57
N PHE A 113 5.67 -5.29 -9.52
CA PHE A 113 6.85 -5.89 -10.16
C PHE A 113 6.89 -5.56 -11.67
N ASN A 114 5.77 -5.77 -12.37
CA ASN A 114 5.67 -5.42 -13.80
C ASN A 114 5.75 -3.91 -14.05
N LEU A 115 5.12 -3.09 -13.20
CA LEU A 115 5.20 -1.63 -13.29
C LEU A 115 6.66 -1.17 -13.26
N PHE A 116 7.44 -1.65 -12.32
CA PHE A 116 8.83 -1.26 -12.09
C PHE A 116 9.79 -1.85 -13.13
N GLY A 117 9.68 -3.15 -13.41
CA GLY A 117 10.60 -3.83 -14.32
C GLY A 117 10.36 -3.59 -15.80
N VAL A 118 9.12 -3.23 -16.19
CA VAL A 118 8.74 -3.10 -17.61
C VAL A 118 8.26 -1.68 -17.94
N THR A 119 7.30 -1.16 -17.19
CA THR A 119 6.65 0.11 -17.55
C THR A 119 7.57 1.31 -17.28
N MET A 120 8.18 1.38 -16.11
CA MET A 120 9.09 2.49 -15.77
C MET A 120 10.36 2.48 -16.60
N LYS A 121 10.82 1.31 -17.05
CA LYS A 121 11.93 1.20 -17.99
C LYS A 121 11.66 1.94 -19.31
N LYS A 122 10.39 2.00 -19.77
CA LYS A 122 10.01 2.78 -20.97
C LYS A 122 10.12 4.29 -20.74
N LEU A 123 10.16 4.73 -19.50
CA LEU A 123 10.39 6.13 -19.10
C LEU A 123 11.88 6.41 -18.86
N GLY A 124 12.77 5.45 -19.14
CA GLY A 124 14.20 5.57 -18.92
C GLY A 124 14.63 5.41 -17.46
N ILE A 125 13.76 4.89 -16.58
CA ILE A 125 14.07 4.64 -15.16
C ILE A 125 14.39 3.16 -14.98
N GLU A 126 15.55 2.86 -14.41
CA GLU A 126 16.01 1.49 -14.16
C GLU A 126 15.61 1.01 -12.75
N CYS A 127 15.32 -0.27 -12.63
CA CYS A 127 14.99 -0.92 -11.37
C CYS A 127 15.82 -2.18 -11.18
N THR A 128 16.47 -2.32 -10.02
CA THR A 128 17.08 -3.58 -9.58
C THR A 128 16.19 -4.27 -8.55
N PHE A 129 15.84 -5.53 -8.82
CA PHE A 129 15.11 -6.38 -7.88
C PHE A 129 16.11 -7.15 -7.01
N VAL A 130 15.95 -7.08 -5.70
CA VAL A 130 16.78 -7.80 -4.72
C VAL A 130 15.92 -8.75 -3.89
N ASP A 131 16.49 -9.90 -3.54
CA ASP A 131 15.87 -10.76 -2.56
C ASP A 131 16.14 -10.18 -1.16
N PRO A 132 15.11 -9.86 -0.37
CA PRO A 132 15.29 -9.31 0.97
C PRO A 132 16.00 -10.27 1.93
N GLU A 133 16.16 -11.55 1.56
CA GLU A 133 16.89 -12.55 2.35
C GLU A 133 18.40 -12.57 2.05
N TRP A 134 18.87 -11.87 1.03
CA TRP A 134 20.30 -11.70 0.81
C TRP A 134 20.95 -10.97 1.99
N ASP A 135 22.25 -11.22 2.18
CA ASP A 135 23.04 -10.45 3.13
C ASP A 135 23.18 -8.98 2.72
N ASP A 136 23.47 -8.13 3.70
CA ASP A 136 23.55 -6.68 3.50
C ASP A 136 24.63 -6.31 2.49
N GLU A 137 25.79 -6.98 2.52
CA GLU A 137 26.92 -6.69 1.62
C GLU A 137 26.52 -6.91 0.16
N ARG A 138 25.75 -7.95 -0.13
CA ARG A 138 25.26 -8.23 -1.47
C ARG A 138 24.26 -7.19 -1.94
N ILE A 139 23.29 -6.79 -1.09
CA ILE A 139 22.27 -5.80 -1.43
C ILE A 139 22.92 -4.42 -1.60
N GLU A 140 23.87 -4.06 -0.73
CA GLU A 140 24.56 -2.76 -0.82
C GLU A 140 25.31 -2.57 -2.13
N LYS A 141 25.82 -3.63 -2.77
CA LYS A 141 26.46 -3.58 -4.09
C LYS A 141 25.52 -3.16 -5.22
N GLU A 142 24.23 -3.27 -5.03
CA GLU A 142 23.22 -2.88 -6.02
C GLU A 142 22.96 -1.36 -6.01
N PHE A 143 23.38 -0.63 -4.96
CA PHE A 143 23.27 0.82 -4.93
C PHE A 143 24.24 1.48 -5.91
N ARG A 144 23.71 2.37 -6.73
CA ARG A 144 24.45 3.15 -7.74
C ARG A 144 24.43 4.64 -7.37
N PRO A 145 25.33 5.46 -7.93
CA PRO A 145 25.30 6.91 -7.69
C PRO A 145 23.95 7.57 -8.01
N ASN A 146 23.26 7.07 -9.03
CA ASN A 146 21.94 7.52 -9.49
C ASN A 146 20.77 6.77 -8.84
N THR A 147 20.98 5.97 -7.79
CA THR A 147 19.88 5.35 -7.02
C THR A 147 19.13 6.42 -6.23
N LYS A 148 17.80 6.42 -6.34
CA LYS A 148 16.90 7.43 -5.75
C LYS A 148 16.06 6.94 -4.59
N CYS A 149 15.72 5.65 -4.52
CA CYS A 149 14.98 5.08 -3.40
C CYS A 149 15.19 3.57 -3.29
N PHE A 150 14.79 3.02 -2.14
CA PHE A 150 14.51 1.61 -1.95
C PHE A 150 13.00 1.44 -1.75
N PHE A 151 12.40 0.45 -2.43
CA PHE A 151 10.98 0.15 -2.30
C PHE A 151 10.77 -1.27 -1.74
N GLY A 152 9.82 -1.42 -0.82
CA GLY A 152 9.42 -2.72 -0.26
C GLY A 152 7.92 -2.79 0.02
N GLU A 153 7.46 -3.94 0.49
CA GLU A 153 6.07 -4.18 0.86
C GLU A 153 6.04 -4.83 2.24
N THR A 154 5.30 -4.25 3.21
CA THR A 154 5.30 -4.70 4.62
C THR A 154 4.99 -6.19 4.75
N ILE A 155 3.97 -6.67 4.04
CA ILE A 155 3.60 -8.08 3.93
C ILE A 155 3.38 -8.39 2.47
N SER A 156 4.18 -9.26 1.90
CA SER A 156 4.18 -9.55 0.46
C SER A 156 2.93 -10.28 -0.03
N ASN A 157 2.56 -10.04 -1.29
CA ASN A 157 1.46 -10.69 -1.99
C ASN A 157 1.98 -11.43 -3.23
N PRO A 158 1.82 -12.77 -3.36
CA PRO A 158 0.97 -13.64 -2.53
C PRO A 158 1.71 -14.33 -1.37
N GLY A 159 3.01 -14.19 -1.25
CA GLY A 159 3.85 -15.06 -0.42
C GLY A 159 3.66 -14.91 1.10
N GLY A 160 3.22 -13.74 1.60
CA GLY A 160 3.06 -13.49 3.03
C GLY A 160 4.39 -13.26 3.78
N ASN A 161 5.47 -12.93 3.06
CA ASN A 161 6.78 -12.62 3.65
C ASN A 161 6.71 -11.27 4.37
N VAL A 162 7.34 -11.15 5.52
CA VAL A 162 7.43 -9.88 6.28
C VAL A 162 8.75 -9.18 5.95
N PHE A 163 8.66 -7.92 5.56
CA PHE A 163 9.79 -7.07 5.20
C PHE A 163 10.44 -6.46 6.44
N ASP A 164 11.75 -6.55 6.60
CA ASP A 164 12.47 -5.96 7.72
C ASP A 164 12.67 -4.44 7.51
N ILE A 165 11.65 -3.67 7.84
CA ILE A 165 11.57 -2.22 7.56
C ILE A 165 12.77 -1.47 8.13
N GLU A 166 13.13 -1.73 9.39
CA GLU A 166 14.23 -1.02 10.06
C GLU A 166 15.59 -1.30 9.42
N ARG A 167 15.84 -2.56 9.02
CA ARG A 167 17.06 -2.96 8.31
C ARG A 167 17.21 -2.19 7.00
N PHE A 168 16.15 -2.19 6.18
CA PHE A 168 16.17 -1.54 4.87
C PHE A 168 16.13 -0.02 4.95
N ALA A 169 15.49 0.56 5.98
CA ALA A 169 15.55 2.00 6.23
C ALA A 169 16.99 2.44 6.54
N LYS A 170 17.68 1.74 7.44
CA LYS A 170 19.10 2.02 7.75
C LYS A 170 19.98 1.91 6.52
N MET A 171 19.77 0.89 5.69
CA MET A 171 20.53 0.69 4.46
C MET A 171 20.26 1.81 3.44
N ALA A 172 19.01 2.15 3.17
CA ALA A 172 18.62 3.23 2.27
C ALA A 172 19.21 4.58 2.72
N HIS A 173 19.07 4.92 4.00
CA HIS A 173 19.61 6.17 4.56
C HIS A 173 21.12 6.24 4.52
N LYS A 174 21.84 5.12 4.73
CA LYS A 174 23.30 5.05 4.54
C LYS A 174 23.72 5.48 3.14
N HIS A 175 22.91 5.21 2.14
CA HIS A 175 23.13 5.62 0.74
C HIS A 175 22.47 6.95 0.38
N GLY A 176 21.90 7.67 1.34
CA GLY A 176 21.27 8.98 1.15
C GLY A 176 20.02 8.92 0.27
N VAL A 177 19.21 7.86 0.40
CA VAL A 177 17.94 7.68 -0.32
C VAL A 177 16.83 7.29 0.63
N PRO A 178 15.57 7.67 0.35
CA PRO A 178 14.42 7.29 1.17
C PRO A 178 14.05 5.82 1.00
N LEU A 179 13.44 5.24 2.06
CA LEU A 179 12.70 4.00 2.01
C LEU A 179 11.23 4.27 1.73
N ILE A 180 10.68 3.61 0.72
CA ILE A 180 9.24 3.61 0.37
C ILE A 180 8.66 2.23 0.70
N VAL A 181 7.55 2.17 1.42
CA VAL A 181 6.92 0.89 1.80
C VAL A 181 5.44 0.89 1.42
N ASP A 182 5.03 -0.10 0.64
CA ASP A 182 3.61 -0.42 0.44
C ASP A 182 3.08 -1.12 1.70
N ASN A 183 2.19 -0.44 2.44
CA ASN A 183 1.64 -0.91 3.71
C ASN A 183 0.19 -1.42 3.57
N THR A 184 -0.20 -1.84 2.37
CA THR A 184 -1.58 -2.22 2.04
C THR A 184 -2.13 -3.32 2.93
N PHE A 185 -1.37 -4.41 3.17
CA PHE A 185 -1.87 -5.57 3.91
C PHE A 185 -1.81 -5.39 5.43
N ALA A 186 -0.80 -4.72 5.95
CA ALA A 186 -0.74 -4.44 7.37
C ALA A 186 -1.73 -3.36 7.80
N THR A 187 -1.94 -2.34 6.97
CA THR A 187 -2.66 -1.11 7.31
C THR A 187 -2.03 -0.37 8.50
N PRO A 188 -2.33 0.90 8.77
CA PRO A 188 -1.79 1.60 9.94
C PRO A 188 -2.30 1.04 11.28
N ILE A 189 -3.25 0.11 11.25
CA ILE A 189 -3.74 -0.56 12.47
C ILE A 189 -2.73 -1.59 12.98
N ASN A 190 -2.12 -2.36 12.09
CA ASN A 190 -1.19 -3.42 12.46
C ASN A 190 0.27 -2.97 12.39
N CYS A 191 0.62 -2.08 11.43
CA CYS A 191 1.97 -1.56 11.27
C CYS A 191 1.95 -0.08 10.87
N ARG A 192 2.83 0.71 11.46
CA ARG A 192 3.10 2.09 11.06
C ARG A 192 4.57 2.20 10.66
N PRO A 193 4.89 2.05 9.36
CA PRO A 193 6.28 1.96 8.89
C PRO A 193 7.16 3.15 9.26
N PHE A 194 6.57 4.35 9.46
CA PHE A 194 7.31 5.53 9.91
C PHE A 194 7.95 5.39 11.28
N GLU A 195 7.40 4.56 12.16
CA GLU A 195 7.97 4.27 13.49
C GLU A 195 9.25 3.44 13.38
N TRP A 196 9.53 2.86 12.20
CA TRP A 196 10.67 2.01 11.91
C TRP A 196 11.65 2.61 10.89
N GLY A 197 11.51 3.92 10.58
CA GLY A 197 12.41 4.65 9.72
C GLY A 197 12.02 4.70 8.24
N CYS A 198 10.86 4.21 7.86
CA CYS A 198 10.31 4.43 6.52
C CYS A 198 10.03 5.93 6.30
N ASP A 199 10.20 6.41 5.06
CA ASP A 199 10.00 7.82 4.73
C ASP A 199 8.70 8.09 3.98
N ILE A 200 8.32 7.19 3.09
CA ILE A 200 7.11 7.28 2.27
C ILE A 200 6.34 5.96 2.40
N VAL A 201 5.04 6.06 2.62
CA VAL A 201 4.15 4.89 2.63
C VAL A 201 3.17 4.98 1.47
N THR A 202 2.95 3.85 0.79
CA THR A 202 1.89 3.73 -0.20
C THR A 202 0.81 2.73 0.25
N HIS A 203 -0.39 2.90 -0.28
CA HIS A 203 -1.50 1.99 -0.08
C HIS A 203 -2.32 1.78 -1.35
N SER A 204 -2.75 0.56 -1.57
CA SER A 204 -3.96 0.31 -2.33
C SER A 204 -5.16 0.44 -1.37
N THR A 205 -5.82 1.60 -1.38
CA THR A 205 -7.01 1.81 -0.53
C THR A 205 -8.20 0.94 -0.93
N THR A 206 -8.12 0.30 -2.11
CA THR A 206 -9.02 -0.74 -2.61
C THR A 206 -9.21 -1.92 -1.65
N LYS A 207 -8.19 -2.19 -0.81
CA LYS A 207 -8.07 -3.37 0.04
C LYS A 207 -8.71 -3.14 1.41
N TYR A 208 -8.07 -3.52 2.50
CA TYR A 208 -8.62 -3.38 3.86
C TYR A 208 -9.14 -1.99 4.21
N MET A 209 -8.56 -0.91 3.66
CA MET A 209 -9.04 0.43 3.98
C MET A 209 -10.48 0.67 3.53
N ASP A 210 -10.84 0.24 2.32
CA ASP A 210 -12.23 0.14 1.86
C ASP A 210 -12.94 -1.04 2.53
N GLY A 211 -12.40 -2.25 2.38
CA GLY A 211 -12.82 -3.49 3.01
C GLY A 211 -14.14 -4.07 2.53
N HIS A 212 -14.76 -3.49 1.49
CA HIS A 212 -16.09 -3.85 1.00
C HIS A 212 -16.12 -4.09 -0.51
N ALA A 213 -14.98 -4.02 -1.20
CA ALA A 213 -14.85 -4.12 -2.66
C ALA A 213 -15.71 -3.11 -3.43
N THR A 214 -15.89 -1.90 -2.87
CA THR A 214 -16.80 -0.88 -3.42
C THR A 214 -16.11 0.16 -4.28
N GLN A 215 -14.78 0.35 -4.12
CA GLN A 215 -14.03 1.34 -4.87
C GLN A 215 -12.59 0.88 -5.16
N VAL A 216 -12.02 1.39 -6.21
CA VAL A 216 -10.59 1.30 -6.51
C VAL A 216 -9.93 2.62 -6.17
N GLY A 217 -8.85 2.57 -5.40
CA GLY A 217 -8.12 3.75 -5.00
C GLY A 217 -6.73 3.44 -4.45
N GLY A 218 -5.97 4.50 -4.22
CA GLY A 218 -4.65 4.44 -3.61
C GLY A 218 -4.35 5.67 -2.79
N CYS A 219 -3.23 5.64 -2.09
CA CYS A 219 -2.76 6.76 -1.29
C CYS A 219 -1.24 6.74 -1.19
N VAL A 220 -0.61 7.91 -1.27
CA VAL A 220 0.79 8.14 -0.91
C VAL A 220 0.80 8.97 0.36
N VAL A 221 1.55 8.55 1.38
CA VAL A 221 1.70 9.24 2.66
C VAL A 221 3.16 9.62 2.86
N ASP A 222 3.40 10.86 3.23
CA ASP A 222 4.73 11.43 3.47
C ASP A 222 4.97 11.55 4.99
N SER A 223 6.09 11.01 5.47
CA SER A 223 6.50 11.18 6.88
C SER A 223 6.96 12.60 7.18
N GLY A 224 7.49 13.33 6.18
CA GLY A 224 8.18 14.60 6.32
C GLY A 224 9.50 14.51 7.11
N ASN A 225 10.09 13.33 7.22
CA ASN A 225 11.31 13.09 8.01
C ASN A 225 12.57 12.98 7.16
N PHE A 226 12.47 12.66 5.87
CA PHE A 226 13.65 12.59 4.99
C PHE A 226 14.18 14.00 4.72
N ASP A 227 15.48 14.20 4.96
CA ASP A 227 16.15 15.47 4.70
C ASP A 227 16.60 15.58 3.24
N TRP A 228 15.70 16.08 2.39
CA TRP A 228 15.95 16.27 0.96
C TRP A 228 17.10 17.24 0.69
N ASP A 229 17.25 18.29 1.51
CA ASP A 229 18.27 19.31 1.35
C ASP A 229 19.70 18.78 1.63
N ALA A 230 19.84 17.72 2.46
CA ALA A 230 21.10 17.05 2.68
C ALA A 230 21.63 16.32 1.42
N TYR A 231 20.75 16.05 0.45
CA TYR A 231 21.06 15.28 -0.76
C TYR A 231 20.61 16.01 -2.04
N THR A 232 20.87 17.31 -2.11
CA THR A 232 20.44 18.19 -3.22
C THR A 232 20.81 17.66 -4.60
N GLU A 233 22.01 17.11 -4.77
CA GLU A 233 22.46 16.54 -6.06
C GLU A 233 21.64 15.30 -6.48
N LYS A 234 21.10 14.56 -5.52
CA LYS A 234 20.24 13.41 -5.81
C LYS A 234 18.80 13.82 -6.12
N PHE A 235 18.30 14.87 -5.47
CA PHE A 235 16.89 15.27 -5.54
C PHE A 235 16.69 16.73 -6.00
N PRO A 236 17.27 17.12 -7.16
CA PRO A 236 17.17 18.49 -7.64
C PRO A 236 15.73 18.95 -7.85
N GLY A 237 14.83 18.06 -8.29
CA GLY A 237 13.42 18.37 -8.49
C GLY A 237 12.65 18.82 -7.23
N LEU A 238 13.23 18.66 -6.02
CA LEU A 238 12.66 19.14 -4.75
C LEU A 238 13.46 20.33 -4.18
N THR A 239 14.76 20.39 -4.44
CA THR A 239 15.73 21.20 -3.72
C THR A 239 16.28 22.36 -4.54
N THR A 240 15.99 22.40 -5.85
CA THR A 240 16.40 23.50 -6.75
C THR A 240 15.17 24.21 -7.33
N PRO A 241 15.34 25.41 -7.92
CA PRO A 241 14.24 26.18 -8.51
C PRO A 241 13.51 25.41 -9.63
N ASP A 242 12.18 25.31 -9.53
CA ASP A 242 11.31 24.70 -10.52
C ASP A 242 10.86 25.73 -11.57
N GLU A 243 11.17 25.48 -12.83
CA GLU A 243 10.81 26.36 -13.94
C GLU A 243 9.29 26.49 -14.13
N SER A 244 8.54 25.40 -13.85
CA SER A 244 7.08 25.38 -14.02
C SER A 244 6.33 26.23 -12.98
N TYR A 245 7.02 26.62 -11.89
CA TYR A 245 6.49 27.46 -10.81
C TYR A 245 7.35 28.70 -10.53
N HIS A 246 7.82 29.38 -11.59
CA HIS A 246 8.54 30.64 -11.50
C HIS A 246 9.79 30.60 -10.58
N GLY A 247 10.49 29.46 -10.56
CA GLY A 247 11.69 29.28 -9.74
C GLY A 247 11.42 28.95 -8.28
N LEU A 248 10.22 28.46 -7.94
CA LEU A 248 9.91 27.94 -6.60
C LEU A 248 10.78 26.73 -6.27
N THR A 249 11.33 26.68 -5.05
CA THR A 249 12.02 25.51 -4.52
C THR A 249 11.14 24.85 -3.47
N TYR A 250 10.71 23.60 -3.70
CA TYR A 250 9.70 22.95 -2.85
C TYR A 250 10.13 22.82 -1.39
N THR A 251 11.39 22.41 -1.13
CA THR A 251 11.89 22.28 0.26
C THR A 251 11.91 23.61 1.00
N LYS A 252 12.20 24.71 0.31
CA LYS A 252 12.23 26.05 0.92
C LYS A 252 10.81 26.62 1.13
N ALA A 253 9.90 26.36 0.21
CA ALA A 253 8.54 26.88 0.27
C ALA A 253 7.62 26.10 1.21
N PHE A 254 7.76 24.76 1.25
CA PHE A 254 6.81 23.87 1.95
C PHE A 254 7.45 23.02 3.05
N GLY A 255 8.76 23.07 3.23
CA GLY A 255 9.47 22.33 4.27
C GLY A 255 9.11 20.83 4.25
N LYS A 256 8.55 20.33 5.33
CA LYS A 256 8.17 18.91 5.47
C LYS A 256 7.11 18.43 4.48
N LEU A 257 6.36 19.33 3.86
CA LEU A 257 5.34 18.99 2.85
C LEU A 257 5.88 19.08 1.41
N ALA A 258 7.17 19.30 1.21
CA ALA A 258 7.78 19.47 -0.10
C ALA A 258 7.47 18.34 -1.06
N TYR A 259 7.64 17.08 -0.61
CA TYR A 259 7.42 15.89 -1.42
C TYR A 259 5.95 15.72 -1.82
N SER A 260 5.03 15.83 -0.86
CA SER A 260 3.59 15.70 -1.13
C SER A 260 3.04 16.86 -1.94
N THR A 261 3.57 18.08 -1.75
CA THR A 261 3.17 19.26 -2.56
C THR A 261 3.64 19.11 -4.00
N LYS A 262 4.89 18.70 -4.25
CA LYS A 262 5.39 18.43 -5.60
C LYS A 262 4.56 17.36 -6.30
N LEU A 263 4.22 16.28 -5.60
CA LEU A 263 3.40 15.20 -6.16
C LEU A 263 2.06 15.74 -6.69
N VAL A 264 1.39 16.62 -5.92
CA VAL A 264 0.13 17.23 -6.35
C VAL A 264 0.34 18.25 -7.46
N SER A 265 1.28 19.19 -7.27
CA SER A 265 1.46 20.33 -8.16
C SER A 265 2.05 19.97 -9.53
N GLN A 266 2.77 18.86 -9.63
CA GLN A 266 3.31 18.34 -10.90
C GLN A 266 2.56 17.08 -11.35
N LEU A 267 2.74 15.96 -10.66
CA LEU A 267 2.27 14.67 -11.17
C LEU A 267 0.74 14.58 -11.22
N MET A 268 0.06 14.98 -10.16
CA MET A 268 -1.41 14.97 -10.15
C MET A 268 -1.98 15.98 -11.13
N ARG A 269 -1.38 17.18 -11.20
CA ARG A 269 -1.77 18.21 -12.17
C ARG A 269 -1.68 17.72 -13.61
N ASP A 270 -0.56 17.08 -13.98
CA ASP A 270 -0.22 16.79 -15.37
C ASP A 270 -0.73 15.41 -15.82
N LEU A 271 -0.67 14.40 -14.96
CA LEU A 271 -1.06 13.02 -15.27
C LEU A 271 -2.47 12.65 -14.77
N GLY A 272 -3.00 13.38 -13.78
CA GLY A 272 -4.28 13.07 -13.17
C GLY A 272 -4.18 11.91 -12.18
N SER A 273 -5.02 10.88 -12.33
CA SER A 273 -5.14 9.72 -11.42
C SER A 273 -5.70 10.07 -10.04
N ILE A 274 -6.60 11.05 -9.96
CA ILE A 274 -7.36 11.35 -8.76
C ILE A 274 -8.52 10.34 -8.58
N PRO A 275 -8.97 10.04 -7.35
CA PRO A 275 -10.23 9.37 -7.12
C PRO A 275 -11.41 10.36 -7.29
N ALA A 276 -12.57 9.85 -7.72
CA ALA A 276 -13.80 10.62 -7.63
C ALA A 276 -14.15 10.89 -6.16
N PRO A 277 -14.72 12.07 -5.81
CA PRO A 277 -15.09 12.38 -4.42
C PRO A 277 -16.04 11.36 -3.80
N GLN A 278 -16.92 10.74 -4.61
CA GLN A 278 -17.78 9.65 -4.17
C GLN A 278 -16.98 8.42 -3.72
N ASN A 279 -15.92 8.05 -4.43
CA ASN A 279 -15.04 6.94 -4.02
C ASN A 279 -14.32 7.25 -2.71
N SER A 280 -13.89 8.49 -2.53
CA SER A 280 -13.27 8.95 -1.28
C SER A 280 -14.27 8.92 -0.11
N PHE A 281 -15.54 9.24 -0.36
CA PHE A 281 -16.59 9.10 0.64
C PHE A 281 -16.80 7.63 1.05
N LEU A 282 -16.89 6.70 0.09
CA LEU A 282 -16.99 5.27 0.37
C LEU A 282 -15.77 4.77 1.17
N LEU A 283 -14.57 5.20 0.78
CA LEU A 283 -13.34 4.94 1.52
C LEU A 283 -13.41 5.45 2.96
N ASN A 284 -13.97 6.66 3.18
CA ASN A 284 -14.14 7.18 4.53
C ASN A 284 -15.00 6.27 5.41
N LEU A 285 -16.10 5.72 4.86
CA LEU A 285 -16.94 4.75 5.59
C LEU A 285 -16.15 3.48 5.95
N GLY A 286 -15.34 2.97 5.02
CA GLY A 286 -14.45 1.85 5.29
C GLY A 286 -13.43 2.14 6.40
N LEU A 287 -12.82 3.32 6.38
CA LEU A 287 -11.83 3.74 7.38
C LEU A 287 -12.43 3.86 8.79
N GLU A 288 -13.69 4.26 8.92
CA GLU A 288 -14.35 4.41 10.23
C GLU A 288 -14.39 3.09 11.02
N THR A 289 -14.50 1.96 10.34
CA THR A 289 -14.53 0.62 10.94
C THR A 289 -13.25 -0.18 10.75
N LEU A 290 -12.21 0.39 10.17
CA LEU A 290 -10.97 -0.30 9.83
C LEU A 290 -10.36 -1.05 11.02
N HIS A 291 -10.27 -0.40 12.18
CA HIS A 291 -9.70 -0.97 13.40
C HIS A 291 -10.47 -2.20 13.91
N LEU A 292 -11.80 -2.22 13.77
CA LEU A 292 -12.63 -3.36 14.16
C LEU A 292 -12.44 -4.52 13.17
N ARG A 293 -12.47 -4.21 11.86
CA ARG A 293 -12.33 -5.23 10.81
C ARG A 293 -10.94 -5.87 10.84
N MET A 294 -9.87 -5.08 11.01
CA MET A 294 -8.51 -5.63 11.08
C MET A 294 -8.35 -6.60 12.24
N ARG A 295 -8.87 -6.29 13.42
CA ARG A 295 -8.85 -7.22 14.57
C ARG A 295 -9.55 -8.53 14.25
N GLN A 296 -10.72 -8.48 13.61
CA GLN A 296 -11.49 -9.67 13.24
C GLN A 296 -10.79 -10.48 12.15
N HIS A 297 -10.28 -9.83 11.09
CA HIS A 297 -9.49 -10.47 10.05
C HIS A 297 -8.29 -11.24 10.63
N CYS A 298 -7.51 -10.60 11.51
CA CYS A 298 -6.35 -11.21 12.13
C CYS A 298 -6.74 -12.39 13.05
N ALA A 299 -7.80 -12.24 13.84
CA ALA A 299 -8.27 -13.30 14.73
C ALA A 299 -8.76 -14.52 13.96
N ASN A 300 -9.52 -14.31 12.88
CA ASN A 300 -9.98 -15.37 12.02
C ASN A 300 -8.83 -16.05 11.29
N ALA A 301 -7.92 -15.26 10.71
CA ALA A 301 -6.76 -15.79 9.98
C ALA A 301 -5.85 -16.63 10.87
N GLN A 302 -5.64 -16.23 12.12
CA GLN A 302 -4.86 -17.01 13.09
C GLN A 302 -5.49 -18.40 13.30
N LYS A 303 -6.80 -18.48 13.57
CA LYS A 303 -7.51 -19.74 13.75
C LYS A 303 -7.46 -20.62 12.50
N VAL A 304 -7.70 -20.02 11.34
CA VAL A 304 -7.68 -20.76 10.06
C VAL A 304 -6.26 -21.25 9.75
N ALA A 305 -5.22 -20.44 9.98
CA ALA A 305 -3.83 -20.84 9.77
C ALA A 305 -3.41 -22.01 10.69
N GLU A 306 -3.80 -21.97 11.97
CA GLU A 306 -3.55 -23.06 12.95
C GLU A 306 -4.28 -24.36 12.56
N TRP A 307 -5.47 -24.25 11.97
CA TRP A 307 -6.21 -25.40 11.46
C TRP A 307 -5.56 -25.96 10.19
N LEU A 308 -5.16 -25.08 9.24
CA LEU A 308 -4.46 -25.50 8.02
C LEU A 308 -3.14 -26.21 8.33
N GLU A 309 -2.36 -25.72 9.30
CA GLU A 309 -1.08 -26.33 9.69
C GLU A 309 -1.25 -27.79 10.17
N LYS A 310 -2.38 -28.09 10.77
CA LYS A 310 -2.70 -29.46 11.29
C LYS A 310 -3.40 -30.34 10.27
N ASN A 311 -3.84 -29.78 9.15
CA ASN A 311 -4.62 -30.53 8.15
C ASN A 311 -3.70 -31.44 7.31
N PRO A 312 -3.97 -32.78 7.24
CA PRO A 312 -3.12 -33.70 6.52
C PRO A 312 -3.02 -33.50 5.02
N LYS A 313 -3.97 -32.77 4.41
CA LYS A 313 -4.00 -32.42 2.98
C LYS A 313 -3.18 -31.17 2.66
N VAL A 314 -2.74 -30.42 3.67
CA VAL A 314 -1.90 -29.24 3.54
C VAL A 314 -0.43 -29.61 3.66
N GLY A 315 0.39 -29.16 2.71
CA GLY A 315 1.83 -29.44 2.68
C GLY A 315 2.64 -28.41 3.46
N TRP A 316 2.23 -27.15 3.40
CA TRP A 316 2.88 -26.04 4.08
C TRP A 316 1.90 -24.89 4.27
N VAL A 317 2.15 -24.05 5.27
CA VAL A 317 1.43 -22.81 5.54
C VAL A 317 2.44 -21.68 5.75
N ASN A 318 2.28 -20.56 5.04
CA ASN A 318 3.05 -19.36 5.29
C ASN A 318 2.11 -18.27 5.85
N TYR A 319 2.19 -18.07 7.15
CA TYR A 319 1.48 -17.04 7.90
C TYR A 319 2.34 -16.64 9.09
N CYS A 320 2.79 -15.40 9.13
CA CYS A 320 3.77 -14.94 10.13
C CYS A 320 3.23 -14.91 11.58
N GLY A 321 1.93 -15.15 11.77
CA GLY A 321 1.33 -15.37 13.10
C GLY A 321 1.55 -16.76 13.68
N LEU A 322 2.10 -17.73 12.92
CA LEU A 322 2.40 -19.07 13.40
C LEU A 322 3.81 -19.13 14.02
N PRO A 323 4.00 -19.64 15.25
CA PRO A 323 5.30 -19.68 15.93
C PRO A 323 6.42 -20.39 15.17
N GLY A 324 6.07 -21.38 14.31
CA GLY A 324 7.02 -22.11 13.47
C GLY A 324 7.39 -21.40 12.15
N ASN A 325 6.76 -20.27 11.84
CA ASN A 325 7.02 -19.54 10.61
C ASN A 325 8.34 -18.78 10.66
N LYS A 326 9.11 -18.79 9.56
CA LYS A 326 10.40 -18.07 9.51
C LYS A 326 10.31 -16.54 9.70
N TYR A 327 9.13 -15.96 9.45
CA TYR A 327 8.86 -14.55 9.66
C TYR A 327 8.18 -14.23 10.99
N TYR A 328 8.05 -15.21 11.89
CA TYR A 328 7.35 -15.02 13.16
C TYR A 328 7.94 -13.88 13.99
N GLU A 329 9.27 -13.86 14.16
CA GLU A 329 9.96 -12.82 14.93
C GLU A 329 9.78 -11.41 14.31
N LEU A 330 9.87 -11.29 12.98
CA LEU A 330 9.59 -10.03 12.29
C LEU A 330 8.11 -9.65 12.40
N GLY A 331 7.21 -10.64 12.35
CA GLY A 331 5.79 -10.46 12.59
C GLY A 331 5.52 -9.90 13.99
N GLN A 332 6.12 -10.49 15.02
CA GLN A 332 5.98 -9.97 16.40
C GLN A 332 6.55 -8.55 16.53
N LYS A 333 7.65 -8.24 15.84
CA LYS A 333 8.29 -6.92 15.88
C LYS A 333 7.44 -5.84 15.22
N TYR A 334 7.00 -6.08 13.98
CA TYR A 334 6.36 -5.04 13.13
C TYR A 334 4.84 -5.03 13.19
N LEU A 335 4.22 -6.14 13.59
CA LEU A 335 2.77 -6.37 13.52
C LEU A 335 2.19 -6.74 14.90
N PRO A 336 2.41 -5.93 15.95
CA PRO A 336 2.02 -6.28 17.32
C PRO A 336 0.50 -6.43 17.51
N ASN A 337 -0.31 -5.87 16.61
CA ASN A 337 -1.78 -5.93 16.66
C ASN A 337 -2.38 -7.05 15.79
N GLY A 338 -1.54 -7.86 15.16
CA GLY A 338 -1.94 -8.97 14.30
C GLY A 338 -1.35 -8.92 12.89
N SER A 339 -1.19 -10.07 12.26
CA SER A 339 -0.42 -10.21 11.02
C SER A 339 -1.15 -9.69 9.78
N CYS A 340 -2.34 -10.06 9.52
CA CYS A 340 -3.34 -9.63 8.52
C CYS A 340 -4.32 -10.80 8.28
N GLY A 341 -5.23 -10.65 7.32
CA GLY A 341 -6.18 -11.71 6.94
C GLY A 341 -5.69 -12.60 5.79
N VAL A 342 -4.47 -12.46 5.28
CA VAL A 342 -4.00 -13.21 4.11
C VAL A 342 -3.08 -14.33 4.53
N ILE A 343 -3.41 -15.55 4.10
CA ILE A 343 -2.66 -16.77 4.32
C ILE A 343 -2.23 -17.33 2.96
N ALA A 344 -0.97 -17.72 2.82
CA ALA A 344 -0.51 -18.54 1.71
C ALA A 344 -0.30 -19.99 2.21
N PHE A 345 -0.81 -20.97 1.48
CA PHE A 345 -0.59 -22.37 1.82
C PHE A 345 -0.52 -23.24 0.56
N GLY A 346 0.11 -24.40 0.66
CA GLY A 346 0.20 -25.38 -0.41
C GLY A 346 -0.62 -26.61 -0.10
N LEU A 347 -1.44 -27.05 -1.07
CA LEU A 347 -2.14 -28.32 -1.00
C LEU A 347 -1.21 -29.47 -1.41
N LYS A 348 -1.29 -30.59 -0.70
CA LYS A 348 -0.67 -31.86 -1.13
C LYS A 348 -1.51 -32.40 -2.28
N GLY A 349 -0.93 -32.49 -3.48
CA GLY A 349 -1.61 -33.00 -4.64
C GLY A 349 -1.23 -32.31 -5.93
N SER A 350 -2.04 -32.51 -6.96
CA SER A 350 -1.85 -31.93 -8.28
C SER A 350 -2.55 -30.57 -8.40
N ARG A 351 -2.25 -29.84 -9.49
CA ARG A 351 -2.95 -28.62 -9.86
C ARG A 351 -4.46 -28.86 -10.06
N GLU A 352 -4.84 -30.02 -10.58
CA GLU A 352 -6.23 -30.45 -10.77
C GLU A 352 -6.95 -30.63 -9.44
N GLU A 353 -6.28 -31.14 -8.41
CA GLU A 353 -6.83 -31.26 -7.06
C GLU A 353 -7.02 -29.90 -6.40
N ALA A 354 -6.09 -28.95 -6.60
CA ALA A 354 -6.27 -27.56 -6.16
C ALA A 354 -7.47 -26.88 -6.85
N ILE A 355 -7.68 -27.14 -8.13
CA ILE A 355 -8.86 -26.65 -8.87
C ILE A 355 -10.13 -27.28 -8.30
N LYS A 356 -10.17 -28.61 -8.10
CA LYS A 356 -11.33 -29.28 -7.50
C LYS A 356 -11.64 -28.76 -6.10
N PHE A 357 -10.62 -28.51 -5.29
CA PHE A 357 -10.80 -27.88 -3.98
C PHE A 357 -11.54 -26.54 -4.10
N MET A 358 -11.06 -25.65 -4.95
CA MET A 358 -11.67 -24.34 -5.10
C MET A 358 -13.09 -24.40 -5.68
N ASP A 359 -13.32 -25.27 -6.67
CA ASP A 359 -14.63 -25.43 -7.31
C ASP A 359 -15.69 -26.05 -6.39
N ASN A 360 -15.27 -26.67 -5.28
CA ASN A 360 -16.14 -27.26 -4.26
C ASN A 360 -16.38 -26.39 -3.03
N LEU A 361 -15.82 -25.19 -2.98
CA LEU A 361 -16.14 -24.22 -1.92
C LEU A 361 -17.61 -23.79 -2.05
N ASP A 362 -18.28 -23.61 -0.92
CA ASP A 362 -19.70 -23.25 -0.87
C ASP A 362 -19.92 -21.74 -0.89
N PHE A 363 -19.41 -21.02 0.11
CA PHE A 363 -19.56 -19.57 0.18
C PHE A 363 -18.23 -18.79 -0.06
N ILE A 364 -17.07 -19.42 0.13
CA ILE A 364 -15.79 -18.79 -0.14
C ILE A 364 -15.65 -18.57 -1.64
N SER A 365 -15.49 -17.31 -2.06
CA SER A 365 -15.54 -16.93 -3.46
C SER A 365 -14.15 -17.03 -4.14
N ILE A 366 -14.11 -17.55 -5.36
CA ILE A 366 -12.92 -17.49 -6.22
C ILE A 366 -12.88 -16.14 -6.90
N VAL A 367 -12.02 -15.24 -6.43
CA VAL A 367 -11.86 -13.90 -7.02
C VAL A 367 -10.41 -13.43 -6.99
N THR A 368 -10.05 -12.55 -7.92
CA THR A 368 -8.72 -11.91 -7.91
C THR A 368 -8.54 -10.90 -6.79
N HIS A 369 -9.63 -10.44 -6.19
CA HIS A 369 -9.64 -9.53 -5.06
C HIS A 369 -9.04 -10.15 -3.79
N VAL A 370 -8.72 -9.33 -2.81
CA VAL A 370 -8.12 -9.70 -1.52
C VAL A 370 -8.41 -8.60 -0.50
N ALA A 371 -8.42 -8.97 0.78
CA ALA A 371 -8.62 -8.01 1.87
C ALA A 371 -10.03 -7.37 1.86
N ASP A 372 -11.02 -8.19 1.65
CA ASP A 372 -12.46 -7.89 1.70
C ASP A 372 -13.07 -8.43 3.01
N ALA A 373 -14.19 -7.91 3.40
CA ALA A 373 -15.00 -8.43 4.51
C ALA A 373 -15.39 -9.91 4.30
N ARG A 374 -15.49 -10.34 3.04
CA ARG A 374 -15.78 -11.73 2.63
C ARG A 374 -14.51 -12.52 2.42
N THR A 375 -14.52 -13.78 2.87
CA THR A 375 -13.44 -14.72 2.59
C THR A 375 -13.38 -15.03 1.10
N CYS A 376 -12.19 -15.00 0.52
CA CYS A 376 -11.97 -15.32 -0.89
C CYS A 376 -10.65 -16.05 -1.12
N VAL A 377 -10.59 -16.79 -2.22
CA VAL A 377 -9.47 -17.67 -2.57
C VAL A 377 -8.97 -17.41 -3.98
N LEU A 378 -7.68 -17.63 -4.18
CA LEU A 378 -7.04 -17.60 -5.49
C LEU A 378 -5.92 -18.64 -5.54
N HIS A 379 -5.83 -19.40 -6.64
CA HIS A 379 -4.69 -20.24 -6.98
C HIS A 379 -3.92 -19.62 -8.13
N PRO A 380 -2.79 -18.92 -7.89
CA PRO A 380 -2.10 -18.15 -8.92
C PRO A 380 -1.72 -18.98 -10.15
N ALA A 381 -1.23 -20.21 -9.96
CA ALA A 381 -0.81 -21.09 -11.04
C ALA A 381 -1.92 -21.46 -12.04
N SER A 382 -3.20 -21.51 -11.60
CA SER A 382 -4.35 -21.78 -12.48
C SER A 382 -5.05 -20.53 -12.97
N HIS A 383 -4.80 -19.37 -12.34
CA HIS A 383 -5.53 -18.11 -12.63
C HIS A 383 -4.60 -17.02 -13.16
N THR A 384 -4.00 -16.25 -12.29
CA THR A 384 -3.27 -15.02 -12.65
C THR A 384 -1.93 -15.26 -13.34
N HIS A 385 -1.32 -16.44 -13.14
CA HIS A 385 -0.02 -16.83 -13.68
C HIS A 385 -0.11 -18.08 -14.57
N ARG A 386 -1.30 -18.43 -15.04
CA ARG A 386 -1.54 -19.68 -15.80
C ARG A 386 -0.72 -19.82 -17.09
N GLN A 387 -0.13 -18.75 -17.58
CA GLN A 387 0.73 -18.72 -18.75
C GLN A 387 2.16 -19.17 -18.46
N LEU A 388 2.55 -19.24 -17.17
CA LEU A 388 3.88 -19.62 -16.73
C LEU A 388 3.98 -21.13 -16.52
N SER A 389 5.14 -21.72 -16.89
CA SER A 389 5.50 -23.08 -16.44
C SER A 389 5.76 -23.12 -14.95
N ASP A 390 5.79 -24.31 -14.36
CA ASP A 390 6.10 -24.48 -12.94
C ASP A 390 7.52 -23.98 -12.57
N GLU A 391 8.47 -24.02 -13.50
CA GLU A 391 9.81 -23.46 -13.33
C GLU A 391 9.75 -21.93 -13.29
N GLN A 392 9.06 -21.33 -14.25
CA GLN A 392 8.85 -19.87 -14.30
C GLN A 392 8.07 -19.35 -13.09
N LEU A 393 7.09 -20.14 -12.58
CA LEU A 393 6.37 -19.80 -11.34
C LEU A 393 7.33 -19.74 -10.15
N ARG A 394 8.23 -20.75 -9.99
CA ARG A 394 9.22 -20.79 -8.91
C ARG A 394 10.21 -19.62 -9.02
N GLU A 395 10.67 -19.30 -10.22
CA GLU A 395 11.54 -18.15 -10.47
C GLU A 395 10.83 -16.81 -10.11
N ALA A 396 9.52 -16.74 -10.31
CA ALA A 396 8.69 -15.61 -9.88
C ALA A 396 8.32 -15.62 -8.39
N GLY A 397 8.86 -16.56 -7.59
CA GLY A 397 8.57 -16.69 -6.17
C GLY A 397 7.16 -17.23 -5.85
N VAL A 398 6.50 -17.84 -6.82
CA VAL A 398 5.14 -18.41 -6.67
C VAL A 398 5.23 -19.94 -6.75
N ALA A 399 4.97 -20.63 -5.63
CA ALA A 399 4.92 -22.08 -5.66
C ALA A 399 3.73 -22.57 -6.52
N PRO A 400 3.91 -23.63 -7.37
CA PRO A 400 2.85 -24.12 -8.23
C PRO A 400 1.61 -24.64 -7.50
N ASP A 401 1.77 -25.05 -6.25
CA ASP A 401 0.73 -25.52 -5.33
C ASP A 401 0.16 -24.41 -4.42
N LEU A 402 0.64 -23.18 -4.56
CA LEU A 402 0.24 -22.06 -3.70
C LEU A 402 -1.23 -21.72 -3.87
N VAL A 403 -1.97 -21.77 -2.78
CA VAL A 403 -3.31 -21.17 -2.63
C VAL A 403 -3.19 -19.94 -1.75
N ARG A 404 -3.68 -18.79 -2.22
CA ARG A 404 -3.82 -17.58 -1.43
C ARG A 404 -5.24 -17.49 -0.91
N LEU A 405 -5.41 -17.53 0.40
CA LEU A 405 -6.68 -17.35 1.09
C LEU A 405 -6.68 -15.95 1.74
N SER A 406 -7.67 -15.13 1.41
CA SER A 406 -7.94 -13.87 2.09
C SER A 406 -9.11 -14.10 3.03
N VAL A 407 -8.81 -14.25 4.30
CA VAL A 407 -9.78 -14.56 5.35
C VAL A 407 -10.57 -13.29 5.69
N GLY A 408 -11.90 -13.41 5.61
CA GLY A 408 -12.85 -12.33 5.90
C GLY A 408 -13.19 -12.21 7.38
N ILE A 409 -14.34 -11.56 7.64
CA ILE A 409 -14.81 -11.30 9.01
C ILE A 409 -16.03 -12.17 9.37
N GLU A 410 -16.32 -13.20 8.59
CA GLU A 410 -17.33 -14.21 8.90
C GLU A 410 -16.97 -14.99 10.18
N ASN A 411 -17.83 -15.87 10.63
CA ASN A 411 -17.48 -16.79 11.71
C ASN A 411 -16.34 -17.73 11.26
N ALA A 412 -15.26 -17.80 12.04
CA ALA A 412 -14.08 -18.61 11.68
C ALA A 412 -14.38 -20.10 11.54
N GLU A 413 -15.32 -20.64 12.32
CA GLU A 413 -15.72 -22.05 12.25
C GLU A 413 -16.45 -22.36 10.94
N ASP A 414 -17.26 -21.43 10.43
CA ASP A 414 -17.92 -21.56 9.13
C ASP A 414 -16.89 -21.56 7.99
N ILE A 415 -15.88 -20.67 8.07
CA ILE A 415 -14.77 -20.64 7.10
C ILE A 415 -14.03 -21.98 7.10
N ILE A 416 -13.68 -22.51 8.27
CA ILE A 416 -13.00 -23.79 8.42
C ILE A 416 -13.88 -24.93 7.88
N ALA A 417 -15.17 -24.94 8.18
CA ALA A 417 -16.10 -25.97 7.70
C ALA A 417 -16.20 -26.00 6.16
N ASP A 418 -16.22 -24.82 5.52
CA ASP A 418 -16.23 -24.72 4.06
C ASP A 418 -14.92 -25.24 3.44
N LEU A 419 -13.77 -24.87 4.02
CA LEU A 419 -12.47 -25.40 3.60
C LEU A 419 -12.39 -26.92 3.77
N GLU A 420 -12.87 -27.46 4.89
CA GLU A 420 -12.82 -28.87 5.22
C GLU A 420 -13.69 -29.71 4.25
N GLN A 421 -14.95 -29.27 4.01
CA GLN A 421 -15.86 -29.97 3.09
C GLN A 421 -15.34 -29.94 1.64
N ALA A 422 -14.71 -28.84 1.21
CA ALA A 422 -14.12 -28.73 -0.12
C ALA A 422 -12.87 -29.62 -0.25
N MET A 423 -11.99 -29.64 0.76
CA MET A 423 -10.84 -30.54 0.80
C MET A 423 -11.26 -32.02 0.81
N ALA A 424 -12.39 -32.37 1.46
CA ALA A 424 -12.86 -33.76 1.48
C ALA A 424 -13.21 -34.32 0.07
N LYS A 425 -13.53 -33.41 -0.88
CA LYS A 425 -13.93 -33.75 -2.25
C LYS A 425 -12.77 -33.72 -3.27
N MET A 426 -11.55 -33.40 -2.83
CA MET A 426 -10.32 -33.46 -3.65
C MET A 426 -10.03 -34.89 -4.15
#